data_5e1a7a048d7a76dca972788aecac824d
#
_entry.id   5e1a7a048d7a76dca972788aecac824d
#
_cell.length_a   1.000
_cell.length_b   1.000
_cell.length_c   1.000
_cell.angle_alpha   90.00
_cell.angle_beta   90.00
_cell.angle_gamma   90.00
#
_symmetry.space_group_name_H-M   'P 1'
#
loop_
_entity.id
_entity.type
_entity.pdbx_description
1 polymer ?
#
loop_
_entity_poly.entity_id
_entity_poly.type
_entity_poly.pdbx_seq_one_letter_code
_entity_poly.pdbx_strand_id
1 'polypeptide(L)'
;MDIKLLEASRTGDIQLLHQFLAENPLLLHTLALASAENLLHVASIAGHVDFVEEIVRFKPDFAKEMSNDGFSPIHIASANGYLEIVRELLKVDPRLSQLKGRDEWTPLHYAASRGRIDVIREMALSCPESVEDVTIQGETALHLAVKRSQCEAIKAGGIG
;
A
#
# COMPACT_ATOMS: atom_id res chain seq x y z
N MET A 1 6.61 -2.90 20.11
CA MET A 1 5.29 -2.29 19.83
C MET A 1 4.26 -2.83 20.81
N ASP A 2 3.39 -1.98 21.31
CA ASP A 2 2.31 -2.40 22.20
C ASP A 2 1.36 -3.34 21.47
N ILE A 3 1.06 -4.50 22.06
CA ILE A 3 0.17 -5.50 21.48
C ILE A 3 -1.24 -4.93 21.24
N LYS A 4 -1.71 -4.09 22.15
CA LYS A 4 -3.04 -3.47 22.03
C LYS A 4 -3.11 -2.51 20.85
N LEU A 5 -2.05 -1.77 20.60
CA LEU A 5 -1.98 -0.84 19.49
C LEU A 5 -1.90 -1.59 18.16
N LEU A 6 -1.15 -2.67 18.12
CA LEU A 6 -1.08 -3.55 16.95
C LEU A 6 -2.46 -4.15 16.65
N GLU A 7 -3.16 -4.58 17.68
CA GLU A 7 -4.51 -5.12 17.53
C GLU A 7 -5.50 -4.05 17.06
N ALA A 8 -5.37 -2.82 17.56
CA ALA A 8 -6.18 -1.69 17.12
C ALA A 8 -5.99 -1.43 15.62
N SER A 9 -4.76 -1.52 15.11
CA SER A 9 -4.48 -1.34 13.67
C SER A 9 -5.05 -2.48 12.85
N ARG A 10 -5.08 -3.68 13.39
CA ARG A 10 -5.61 -4.86 12.71
C ARG A 10 -7.13 -4.87 12.66
N THR A 11 -7.79 -4.36 13.70
CA THR A 11 -9.26 -4.32 13.80
C THR A 11 -9.87 -2.99 13.38
N GLY A 12 -9.04 -1.96 13.17
CA GLY A 12 -9.51 -0.63 12.81
C GLY A 12 -10.09 0.16 13.97
N ASP A 13 -9.67 -0.12 15.20
CA ASP A 13 -10.19 0.53 16.39
C ASP A 13 -9.59 1.94 16.57
N ILE A 14 -10.27 2.93 15.97
CA ILE A 14 -9.82 4.33 15.99
C ILE A 14 -9.91 4.91 17.40
N GLN A 15 -10.91 4.53 18.16
CA GLN A 15 -11.08 5.04 19.53
C GLN A 15 -9.89 4.66 20.40
N LEU A 16 -9.42 3.44 20.28
CA LEU A 16 -8.26 2.98 21.01
C LEU A 16 -6.99 3.74 20.57
N LEU A 17 -6.85 3.98 19.27
CA LEU A 17 -5.75 4.78 18.74
C LEU A 17 -5.77 6.19 19.33
N HIS A 18 -6.93 6.85 19.34
CA HIS A 18 -7.08 8.18 19.91
C HIS A 18 -6.75 8.20 21.41
N GLN A 19 -7.14 7.15 22.13
CA GLN A 19 -6.84 7.03 23.54
C GLN A 19 -5.34 6.96 23.78
N PHE A 20 -4.62 6.14 23.01
CA PHE A 20 -3.17 6.03 23.12
C PHE A 20 -2.46 7.35 22.76
N LEU A 21 -2.93 8.03 21.73
CA LEU A 21 -2.34 9.31 21.31
C LEU A 21 -2.61 10.42 22.32
N ALA A 22 -3.75 10.39 23.00
CA ALA A 22 -4.07 11.33 24.07
C ALA A 22 -3.15 11.16 25.27
N GLU A 23 -2.83 9.90 25.61
CA GLU A 23 -1.95 9.58 26.73
C GLU A 23 -0.48 9.86 26.40
N ASN A 24 -0.08 9.63 25.14
CA ASN A 24 1.29 9.84 24.68
C ASN A 24 1.31 10.42 23.27
N PRO A 25 1.30 11.76 23.11
CA PRO A 25 1.28 12.40 21.80
C PRO A 25 2.47 12.07 20.89
N LEU A 26 3.60 11.63 21.49
CA LEU A 26 4.80 11.27 20.73
C LEU A 26 4.88 9.77 20.41
N LEU A 27 3.82 9.03 20.68
CA LEU A 27 3.80 7.57 20.52
C LEU A 27 4.26 7.11 19.13
N LEU A 28 3.73 7.71 18.08
CA LEU A 28 4.05 7.29 16.70
C LEU A 28 5.50 7.60 16.34
N HIS A 29 6.07 8.65 16.90
CA HIS A 29 7.50 8.97 16.70
C HIS A 29 8.41 7.94 17.35
N THR A 30 8.04 7.46 18.53
CA THR A 30 8.79 6.43 19.24
C THR A 30 8.73 5.09 18.50
N LEU A 31 7.56 4.73 17.99
CA LEU A 31 7.35 3.48 17.29
C LEU A 31 8.11 3.41 15.96
N ALA A 32 8.32 4.55 15.31
CA ALA A 32 9.03 4.61 14.03
C ALA A 32 10.48 4.08 14.13
N LEU A 33 11.06 4.08 15.31
CA LEU A 33 12.44 3.64 15.53
C LEU A 33 12.55 2.14 15.87
N ALA A 34 11.43 1.48 16.15
CA ALA A 34 11.45 0.16 16.76
C ALA A 34 11.03 -1.00 15.84
N SER A 35 10.44 -0.73 14.67
CA SER A 35 9.83 -1.81 13.88
C SER A 35 10.01 -1.59 12.39
N ALA A 36 10.33 -2.68 11.67
CA ALA A 36 10.39 -2.71 10.21
C ALA A 36 8.98 -2.65 9.59
N GLU A 37 7.98 -3.13 10.33
CA GLU A 37 6.58 -3.05 9.94
C GLU A 37 5.89 -2.08 10.88
N ASN A 38 5.37 -0.98 10.35
CA ASN A 38 4.68 0.02 11.16
C ASN A 38 3.17 -0.22 11.21
N LEU A 39 2.47 0.59 12.00
CA LEU A 39 1.01 0.48 12.14
C LEU A 39 0.28 0.68 10.80
N LEU A 40 0.86 1.48 9.92
CA LEU A 40 0.27 1.75 8.61
C LEU A 40 0.32 0.52 7.71
N HIS A 41 1.40 -0.28 7.79
CA HIS A 41 1.46 -1.57 7.09
C HIS A 41 0.32 -2.48 7.55
N VAL A 42 0.15 -2.62 8.85
CA VAL A 42 -0.85 -3.51 9.43
C VAL A 42 -2.27 -3.07 9.05
N ALA A 43 -2.57 -1.78 9.17
CA ALA A 43 -3.88 -1.23 8.81
C ALA A 43 -4.16 -1.39 7.31
N SER A 44 -3.14 -1.27 6.47
CA SER A 44 -3.26 -1.43 5.02
C SER A 44 -3.51 -2.90 4.64
N ILE A 45 -2.89 -3.83 5.33
CA ILE A 45 -3.15 -5.27 5.14
C ILE A 45 -4.60 -5.58 5.52
N ALA A 46 -5.07 -5.02 6.63
CA ALA A 46 -6.42 -5.26 7.14
C ALA A 46 -7.52 -4.51 6.39
N GLY A 47 -7.16 -3.48 5.62
CA GLY A 47 -8.13 -2.72 4.82
C GLY A 47 -8.91 -1.67 5.58
N HIS A 48 -8.38 -1.16 6.69
CA HIS A 48 -9.06 -0.16 7.53
C HIS A 48 -8.69 1.26 7.13
N VAL A 49 -9.47 1.85 6.23
CA VAL A 49 -9.19 3.18 5.67
C VAL A 49 -9.21 4.28 6.75
N ASP A 50 -10.14 4.22 7.68
CA ASP A 50 -10.25 5.24 8.72
C ASP A 50 -9.01 5.27 9.62
N PHE A 51 -8.48 4.09 9.93
CA PHE A 51 -7.27 3.96 10.72
C PHE A 51 -6.06 4.49 9.94
N VAL A 52 -6.01 4.20 8.64
CA VAL A 52 -4.97 4.72 7.75
C VAL A 52 -4.99 6.25 7.74
N GLU A 53 -6.18 6.85 7.58
CA GLU A 53 -6.34 8.32 7.59
C GLU A 53 -5.76 8.95 8.86
N GLU A 54 -6.08 8.38 10.00
CA GLU A 54 -5.61 8.91 11.28
C GLU A 54 -4.09 8.81 11.42
N ILE A 55 -3.51 7.66 11.06
CA ILE A 55 -2.05 7.49 11.17
C ILE A 55 -1.32 8.43 10.22
N VAL A 56 -1.78 8.58 8.97
CA VAL A 56 -1.12 9.46 7.99
C VAL A 56 -1.20 10.92 8.43
N ARG A 57 -2.27 11.29 9.13
CA ARG A 57 -2.40 12.65 9.68
C ARG A 57 -1.30 12.95 10.70
N PHE A 58 -1.02 11.99 11.58
CA PHE A 58 -0.04 12.17 12.66
C PHE A 58 1.39 11.84 12.24
N LYS A 59 1.55 10.88 11.32
CA LYS A 59 2.89 10.43 10.91
C LYS A 59 2.88 10.07 9.41
N PRO A 60 2.87 11.09 8.52
CA PRO A 60 2.86 10.82 7.07
C PRO A 60 4.08 10.05 6.56
N ASP A 61 5.20 10.15 7.25
CA ASP A 61 6.43 9.43 6.86
C ASP A 61 6.28 7.91 6.88
N PHE A 62 5.33 7.39 7.65
CA PHE A 62 5.06 5.95 7.66
C PHE A 62 4.68 5.42 6.28
N ALA A 63 4.11 6.26 5.43
CA ALA A 63 3.70 5.87 4.08
C ALA A 63 4.87 5.47 3.18
N LYS A 64 6.07 5.96 3.49
CA LYS A 64 7.28 5.70 2.68
C LYS A 64 8.12 4.55 3.21
N GLU A 65 7.80 4.03 4.39
CA GLU A 65 8.61 3.00 5.00
C GLU A 65 8.38 1.63 4.38
N MET A 66 9.46 0.90 4.18
CA MET A 66 9.42 -0.46 3.64
C MET A 66 9.50 -1.47 4.78
N SER A 67 8.73 -2.56 4.66
CA SER A 67 8.90 -3.71 5.53
C SER A 67 10.18 -4.47 5.14
N ASN A 68 10.57 -5.46 5.94
CA ASN A 68 11.73 -6.29 5.64
C ASN A 68 11.57 -7.04 4.30
N ASP A 69 10.34 -7.31 3.89
CA ASP A 69 10.06 -7.99 2.62
C ASP A 69 10.03 -7.05 1.42
N GLY A 70 10.23 -5.75 1.64
CA GLY A 70 10.28 -4.77 0.57
C GLY A 70 8.92 -4.23 0.15
N PHE A 71 7.96 -4.16 1.07
CA PHE A 71 6.62 -3.61 0.81
C PHE A 71 6.37 -2.36 1.64
N SER A 72 5.90 -1.30 1.00
CA SER A 72 5.35 -0.14 1.70
C SER A 72 3.83 -0.30 1.83
N PRO A 73 3.17 0.53 2.66
CA PRO A 73 1.71 0.47 2.76
C PRO A 73 0.98 0.57 1.42
N ILE A 74 1.46 1.41 0.50
CA ILE A 74 0.78 1.57 -0.79
C ILE A 74 0.99 0.37 -1.71
N HIS A 75 2.12 -0.34 -1.61
CA HIS A 75 2.31 -1.61 -2.32
C HIS A 75 1.23 -2.62 -1.89
N ILE A 76 1.02 -2.72 -0.59
CA ILE A 76 0.06 -3.65 0.01
C ILE A 76 -1.37 -3.29 -0.41
N ALA A 77 -1.74 -2.03 -0.26
CA ALA A 77 -3.09 -1.56 -0.60
C ALA A 77 -3.38 -1.72 -2.10
N SER A 78 -2.38 -1.49 -2.94
CA SER A 78 -2.52 -1.62 -4.40
C SER A 78 -2.70 -3.08 -4.81
N ALA A 79 -1.93 -3.98 -4.24
CA ALA A 79 -2.05 -5.41 -4.52
C ALA A 79 -3.42 -5.96 -4.10
N ASN A 80 -3.96 -5.46 -3.00
CA ASN A 80 -5.25 -5.91 -2.47
C ASN A 80 -6.45 -5.18 -3.08
N GLY A 81 -6.22 -4.13 -3.87
CA GLY A 81 -7.29 -3.38 -4.50
C GLY A 81 -8.06 -2.46 -3.56
N TYR A 82 -7.43 -2.02 -2.47
CA TYR A 82 -8.05 -1.11 -1.50
C TYR A 82 -7.96 0.33 -2.00
N LEU A 83 -8.86 0.70 -2.90
CA LEU A 83 -8.85 1.97 -3.60
C LEU A 83 -8.83 3.18 -2.66
N GLU A 84 -9.66 3.17 -1.61
CA GLU A 84 -9.75 4.29 -0.70
C GLU A 84 -8.45 4.50 0.09
N ILE A 85 -7.78 3.42 0.47
CA ILE A 85 -6.48 3.50 1.13
C ILE A 85 -5.44 4.06 0.16
N VAL A 86 -5.43 3.58 -1.08
CA VAL A 86 -4.55 4.10 -2.12
C VAL A 86 -4.75 5.61 -2.29
N ARG A 87 -5.99 6.07 -2.35
CA ARG A 87 -6.31 7.49 -2.45
C ARG A 87 -5.75 8.30 -1.28
N GLU A 88 -5.94 7.80 -0.06
CA GLU A 88 -5.43 8.49 1.12
C GLU A 88 -3.90 8.58 1.10
N LEU A 89 -3.23 7.51 0.69
CA LEU A 89 -1.77 7.51 0.61
C LEU A 89 -1.26 8.43 -0.51
N LEU A 90 -1.95 8.48 -1.65
CA LEU A 90 -1.57 9.37 -2.75
C LEU A 90 -1.76 10.84 -2.41
N LYS A 91 -2.63 11.17 -1.46
CA LYS A 91 -2.75 12.55 -0.96
C LYS A 91 -1.50 12.98 -0.22
N VAL A 92 -0.78 12.06 0.40
CA VAL A 92 0.50 12.36 1.06
C VAL A 92 1.54 12.75 0.02
N ASP A 93 1.68 11.94 -1.03
CA ASP A 93 2.59 12.19 -2.14
C ASP A 93 2.16 11.36 -3.35
N PRO A 94 1.74 12.00 -4.46
CA PRO A 94 1.34 11.27 -5.67
C PRO A 94 2.46 10.38 -6.22
N ARG A 95 3.73 10.71 -5.97
CA ARG A 95 4.88 9.93 -6.43
C ARG A 95 5.06 8.62 -5.68
N LEU A 96 4.24 8.35 -4.66
CA LEU A 96 4.22 7.02 -4.04
C LEU A 96 3.86 5.94 -5.05
N SER A 97 3.18 6.30 -6.14
CA SER A 97 2.90 5.37 -7.24
C SER A 97 4.18 4.84 -7.90
N GLN A 98 5.30 5.55 -7.76
CA GLN A 98 6.59 5.17 -8.33
C GLN A 98 7.56 4.60 -7.29
N LEU A 99 7.11 4.40 -6.07
CA LEU A 99 7.94 3.89 -4.98
C LEU A 99 8.39 2.46 -5.28
N LYS A 100 9.69 2.27 -5.42
CA LYS A 100 10.26 0.96 -5.76
C LYS A 100 10.45 0.10 -4.52
N GLY A 101 9.83 -1.05 -4.52
CA GLY A 101 9.98 -2.04 -3.47
C GLY A 101 10.81 -3.23 -3.96
N ARG A 102 10.43 -4.42 -3.53
CA ARG A 102 11.10 -5.65 -3.89
C ARG A 102 11.16 -5.83 -5.41
N ASP A 103 12.33 -6.17 -5.95
CA ASP A 103 12.60 -6.38 -7.37
C ASP A 103 12.24 -5.15 -8.23
N GLU A 104 12.32 -3.97 -7.62
CA GLU A 104 11.96 -2.68 -8.22
C GLU A 104 10.50 -2.59 -8.65
N TRP A 105 9.64 -3.40 -8.06
CA TRP A 105 8.20 -3.32 -8.30
C TRP A 105 7.62 -2.07 -7.63
N THR A 106 6.86 -1.31 -8.39
CA THR A 106 6.10 -0.17 -7.87
C THR A 106 4.69 -0.63 -7.46
N PRO A 107 3.94 0.20 -6.73
CA PRO A 107 2.54 -0.12 -6.43
C PRO A 107 1.71 -0.38 -7.70
N LEU A 108 1.98 0.37 -8.76
CA LEU A 108 1.27 0.18 -10.04
C LEU A 108 1.54 -1.20 -10.65
N HIS A 109 2.76 -1.71 -10.52
CA HIS A 109 3.07 -3.07 -10.98
C HIS A 109 2.22 -4.11 -10.24
N TYR A 110 2.07 -3.98 -8.92
CA TYR A 110 1.24 -4.89 -8.14
C TYR A 110 -0.23 -4.81 -8.54
N ALA A 111 -0.76 -3.60 -8.72
CA ALA A 111 -2.14 -3.40 -9.15
C ALA A 111 -2.40 -4.05 -10.51
N ALA A 112 -1.47 -3.87 -11.45
CA ALA A 112 -1.58 -4.44 -12.78
C ALA A 112 -1.52 -5.97 -12.76
N SER A 113 -0.58 -6.54 -12.00
CA SER A 113 -0.41 -7.99 -11.91
C SER A 113 -1.61 -8.68 -11.24
N ARG A 114 -2.36 -7.95 -10.42
CA ARG A 114 -3.55 -8.44 -9.73
C ARG A 114 -4.86 -8.04 -10.39
N GLY A 115 -4.81 -7.24 -11.46
CA GLY A 115 -6.00 -6.79 -12.18
C GLY A 115 -6.85 -5.78 -11.40
N ARG A 116 -6.22 -4.96 -10.57
CA ARG A 116 -6.92 -3.93 -9.78
C ARG A 116 -7.16 -2.69 -10.62
N ILE A 117 -8.15 -2.73 -11.49
CA ILE A 117 -8.38 -1.71 -12.53
C ILE A 117 -8.61 -0.32 -11.93
N ASP A 118 -9.40 -0.21 -10.87
CA ASP A 118 -9.68 1.08 -10.24
C ASP A 118 -8.42 1.72 -9.67
N VAL A 119 -7.55 0.90 -9.07
CA VAL A 119 -6.27 1.36 -8.52
C VAL A 119 -5.34 1.82 -9.66
N ILE A 120 -5.27 1.05 -10.74
CA ILE A 120 -4.47 1.41 -11.92
C ILE A 120 -4.89 2.79 -12.44
N ARG A 121 -6.21 2.99 -12.60
CA ARG A 121 -6.74 4.25 -13.10
C ARG A 121 -6.40 5.42 -12.18
N GLU A 122 -6.58 5.22 -10.89
CA GLU A 122 -6.27 6.26 -9.90
C GLU A 122 -4.78 6.66 -9.94
N MET A 123 -3.89 5.68 -10.01
CA MET A 123 -2.45 5.95 -10.08
C MET A 123 -2.03 6.60 -11.38
N ALA A 124 -2.58 6.15 -12.50
CA ALA A 124 -2.28 6.74 -13.81
C ALA A 124 -2.72 8.20 -13.89
N LEU A 125 -3.83 8.55 -13.23
CA LEU A 125 -4.31 9.93 -13.18
C LEU A 125 -3.49 10.78 -12.21
N SER A 126 -3.10 10.21 -11.07
CA SER A 126 -2.34 10.94 -10.05
C SER A 126 -0.88 11.14 -10.42
N CYS A 127 -0.29 10.17 -11.11
CA CYS A 127 1.11 10.20 -11.50
C CYS A 127 1.28 9.50 -12.85
N PRO A 128 1.05 10.22 -13.97
CA PRO A 128 1.14 9.62 -15.30
C PRO A 128 2.49 8.97 -15.62
N GLU A 129 3.57 9.48 -15.05
CA GLU A 129 4.92 8.95 -15.25
C GLU A 129 5.07 7.52 -14.73
N SER A 130 4.23 7.11 -13.78
CA SER A 130 4.31 5.79 -13.18
C SER A 130 4.06 4.65 -14.15
N VAL A 131 3.34 4.91 -15.25
CA VAL A 131 3.03 3.87 -16.26
C VAL A 131 4.26 3.42 -17.03
N GLU A 132 5.32 4.23 -17.06
CA GLU A 132 6.55 3.92 -17.78
C GLU A 132 7.60 3.21 -16.91
N ASP A 133 7.38 3.15 -15.60
CA ASP A 133 8.33 2.51 -14.69
C ASP A 133 8.44 1.01 -14.98
N VAL A 134 9.65 0.48 -14.85
CA VAL A 134 9.93 -0.92 -15.12
C VAL A 134 10.42 -1.64 -13.88
N THR A 135 10.12 -2.93 -13.80
CA THR A 135 10.67 -3.81 -12.77
C THR A 135 12.14 -4.12 -13.07
N ILE A 136 12.79 -4.87 -12.18
CA ILE A 136 14.17 -5.30 -12.40
C ILE A 136 14.30 -6.15 -13.69
N GLN A 137 13.20 -6.78 -14.12
CA GLN A 137 13.16 -7.56 -15.36
C GLN A 137 12.79 -6.72 -16.58
N GLY A 138 12.65 -5.42 -16.42
CA GLY A 138 12.29 -4.51 -17.51
C GLY A 138 10.83 -4.52 -17.91
N GLU A 139 9.94 -4.97 -17.02
CA GLU A 139 8.51 -5.03 -17.29
C GLU A 139 7.79 -3.79 -16.80
N THR A 140 6.92 -3.22 -17.65
CA THR A 140 6.01 -2.15 -17.25
C THR A 140 4.72 -2.75 -16.68
N ALA A 141 3.89 -1.89 -16.09
CA ALA A 141 2.57 -2.31 -15.62
C ALA A 141 1.73 -2.91 -16.76
N LEU A 142 1.83 -2.35 -17.96
CA LEU A 142 1.11 -2.87 -19.13
C LEU A 142 1.54 -4.30 -19.46
N HIS A 143 2.83 -4.59 -19.44
CA HIS A 143 3.33 -5.95 -19.65
C HIS A 143 2.72 -6.93 -18.65
N LEU A 144 2.67 -6.54 -17.38
CA LEU A 144 2.12 -7.38 -16.31
C LEU A 144 0.62 -7.58 -16.48
N ALA A 145 -0.11 -6.54 -16.89
CA ALA A 145 -1.54 -6.62 -17.13
C ALA A 145 -1.85 -7.57 -18.30
N VAL A 146 -1.05 -7.51 -19.36
CA VAL A 146 -1.20 -8.40 -20.52
C VAL A 146 -0.93 -9.85 -20.13
N LYS A 147 0.11 -10.11 -19.36
CA LYS A 147 0.42 -11.44 -18.85
C LYS A 147 -0.75 -12.02 -18.05
N ARG A 148 -1.35 -11.21 -17.18
CA ARG A 148 -2.51 -11.62 -16.39
C ARG A 148 -3.69 -11.96 -17.30
N SER A 149 -4.01 -11.11 -18.28
CA SER A 149 -5.10 -11.34 -19.22
C SER A 149 -4.92 -12.63 -19.99
N GLN A 150 -3.71 -12.92 -20.42
CA GLN A 150 -3.40 -14.17 -21.13
C GLN A 150 -3.63 -15.39 -20.26
N CYS A 151 -3.18 -15.34 -19.00
CA CYS A 151 -3.38 -16.44 -18.05
C CYS A 151 -4.87 -16.67 -17.78
N GLU A 152 -5.64 -15.60 -17.60
CA GLU A 152 -7.08 -15.70 -17.35
C GLU A 152 -7.84 -16.24 -18.58
N ALA A 153 -7.43 -15.82 -19.77
CA ALA A 153 -8.04 -16.31 -21.03
C ALA A 153 -7.80 -17.82 -21.19
N ILE A 154 -6.61 -18.30 -20.88
CA ILE A 154 -6.28 -19.73 -20.93
C ILE A 154 -7.16 -20.51 -19.95
N LYS A 155 -7.27 -20.03 -18.72
CA LYS A 155 -8.08 -20.67 -17.68
C LYS A 155 -9.57 -20.70 -18.07
N ALA A 156 -10.08 -19.57 -18.55
CA ALA A 156 -11.50 -19.44 -18.92
C ALA A 156 -11.85 -20.25 -20.16
N GLY A 157 -10.92 -20.32 -21.14
CA GLY A 157 -11.14 -21.05 -22.38
C GLY A 157 -10.96 -22.55 -22.30
N GLY A 158 -10.45 -23.07 -21.17
CA GLY A 158 -10.17 -24.48 -21.04
C GLY A 158 -9.09 -24.99 -21.98
N ILE A 159 -8.29 -24.12 -22.54
CA ILE A 159 -7.17 -24.44 -23.43
C ILE A 159 -5.96 -24.62 -22.52
N GLY A 160 -5.70 -25.83 -22.21
CA GLY A 160 -4.57 -26.19 -21.35
C GLY A 160 -3.28 -26.12 -22.09
#